data_410502cca95f25503771f4081aabe645
#
_entry.id   410502cca95f25503771f4081aabe645
#
_cell.length_a   1.000
_cell.length_b   1.000
_cell.length_c   1.000
_cell.angle_alpha   90.00
_cell.angle_beta   90.00
_cell.angle_gamma   90.00
#
_symmetry.space_group_name_H-M   'P 1'
#
loop_
_entity.id
_entity.type
_entity.pdbx_description
1 polymer ?
#
loop_
_entity_poly.entity_id
_entity_poly.type
_entity_poly.pdbx_seq_one_letter_code
_entity_poly.pdbx_strand_id
1 'polypeptide(L)'
;MINNDTICALATAQGGALNVIRVSGSKAVEITASLFVPRNGKPLKERKTHTVIFGDVFDVRGELLDEVLLTLMRGPRSYTGEDTVEISCHASSYIARELLMNLIAKGARQAQPGEFTMRAFLNGKMDLSRAEAVADVIASGSRASHRLAMNQLKGGFSRELAQLHDKLLHLTTLMELELDFSEEDVDFADRTQLTALCVEIEKVIARLVDSFGIGNAMKNGIPVAIVGETNTGKSTLLNALLHEDRAIVSDISGTTRDTIEGVMNIGGTTFRFIDTAGIRVTTDIVEQMGIERTLDELSKCNIALWVVDPTMDKEKIETAAKRLLPLCSGKKLCIVVNKCDATDSLTLSQAMDYAVALVEEYADGVEYDKENICAISAKLGTNIDRLQDFLLTAAALPEISSDAVVVTNVRHYEALCLALADIQRVQQAMRDGFPGDLVSEDLRQCINHLSEIIGTVSSDSVLQNIFKNFCIGK
;
A
#
# COMPACT_ATOMS: atom_id res chain seq x y z
N MET A 1 -4.72 1.64 26.51
CA MET A 1 -5.77 1.10 27.44
C MET A 1 -6.88 0.48 26.59
N ILE A 2 -7.15 -0.82 26.74
CA ILE A 2 -8.31 -1.44 26.09
C ILE A 2 -9.55 -0.85 26.78
N ASN A 3 -10.24 0.04 26.09
CA ASN A 3 -11.54 0.53 26.58
C ASN A 3 -12.52 -0.66 26.48
N ASN A 4 -13.08 -1.05 27.63
CA ASN A 4 -14.04 -2.15 27.73
C ASN A 4 -15.44 -1.75 27.23
N ASP A 5 -15.49 -0.72 26.37
CA ASP A 5 -16.70 -0.16 25.77
C ASP A 5 -17.15 -0.94 24.53
N THR A 6 -18.43 -0.80 24.18
CA THR A 6 -18.99 -1.39 22.97
C THR A 6 -19.03 -0.34 21.87
N ILE A 7 -18.52 -0.67 20.70
CA ILE A 7 -18.47 0.21 19.55
C ILE A 7 -19.42 -0.22 18.43
N CYS A 8 -19.89 0.73 17.64
CA CYS A 8 -20.69 0.46 16.45
C CYS A 8 -20.31 1.36 15.28
N ALA A 9 -20.43 0.86 14.07
CA ALA A 9 -20.26 1.63 12.84
C ALA A 9 -20.94 0.98 11.64
N LEU A 10 -21.17 1.77 10.60
CA LEU A 10 -21.51 1.28 9.26
C LEU A 10 -20.25 0.64 8.65
N ALA A 11 -20.34 -0.64 8.30
CA ALA A 11 -19.22 -1.42 7.74
C ALA A 11 -19.20 -1.46 6.20
N THR A 12 -20.29 -1.07 5.54
CA THR A 12 -20.42 -1.02 4.08
C THR A 12 -20.27 0.40 3.55
N ALA A 13 -19.78 0.54 2.30
CA ALA A 13 -19.84 1.80 1.58
C ALA A 13 -21.29 2.17 1.26
N GLN A 14 -21.56 3.46 1.12
CA GLN A 14 -22.88 3.97 0.71
C GLN A 14 -23.11 3.70 -0.80
N GLY A 15 -24.37 3.51 -1.19
CA GLY A 15 -24.77 3.35 -2.61
C GLY A 15 -25.12 1.93 -3.05
N GLY A 16 -25.00 0.93 -2.17
CA GLY A 16 -25.47 -0.43 -2.42
C GLY A 16 -26.96 -0.62 -2.10
N ALA A 17 -27.47 -1.86 -2.21
CA ALA A 17 -28.85 -2.22 -1.82
C ALA A 17 -28.96 -2.61 -0.33
N LEU A 18 -27.85 -2.99 0.29
CA LEU A 18 -27.77 -3.43 1.69
C LEU A 18 -26.68 -2.67 2.43
N ASN A 19 -26.98 -2.32 3.68
CA ASN A 19 -26.03 -1.82 4.65
C ASN A 19 -25.76 -2.88 5.71
N VAL A 20 -24.51 -2.94 6.18
CA VAL A 20 -24.13 -3.76 7.33
C VAL A 20 -23.63 -2.84 8.44
N ILE A 21 -24.32 -2.87 9.58
CA ILE A 21 -23.89 -2.16 10.79
C ILE A 21 -23.26 -3.18 11.72
N ARG A 22 -22.00 -2.93 12.12
CA ARG A 22 -21.24 -3.80 13.02
C ARG A 22 -21.23 -3.21 14.44
N VAL A 23 -21.47 -4.06 15.43
CA VAL A 23 -21.40 -3.76 16.85
C VAL A 23 -20.43 -4.73 17.49
N SER A 24 -19.42 -4.26 18.24
CA SER A 24 -18.40 -5.10 18.89
C SER A 24 -18.12 -4.63 20.31
N GLY A 25 -17.96 -5.56 21.23
CA GLY A 25 -17.65 -5.31 22.61
C GLY A 25 -18.45 -6.15 23.58
N SER A 26 -18.15 -6.02 24.86
CA SER A 26 -18.75 -6.86 25.95
C SER A 26 -20.28 -6.77 26.04
N LYS A 27 -20.88 -5.66 25.63
CA LYS A 27 -22.34 -5.43 25.64
C LYS A 27 -22.97 -5.50 24.24
N ALA A 28 -22.25 -5.92 23.19
CA ALA A 28 -22.76 -5.89 21.82
C ALA A 28 -24.07 -6.67 21.66
N VAL A 29 -24.15 -7.87 22.25
CA VAL A 29 -25.35 -8.70 22.21
C VAL A 29 -26.50 -8.09 23.00
N GLU A 30 -26.23 -7.51 24.17
CA GLU A 30 -27.26 -6.92 25.04
C GLU A 30 -27.86 -5.65 24.41
N ILE A 31 -27.02 -4.74 23.91
CA ILE A 31 -27.43 -3.51 23.26
C ILE A 31 -28.28 -3.84 22.02
N THR A 32 -27.80 -4.76 21.18
CA THR A 32 -28.54 -5.14 19.98
C THR A 32 -29.88 -5.83 20.32
N ALA A 33 -29.90 -6.70 21.32
CA ALA A 33 -31.13 -7.38 21.77
C ALA A 33 -32.22 -6.41 22.28
N SER A 34 -31.83 -5.21 22.74
CA SER A 34 -32.78 -4.19 23.18
C SER A 34 -33.54 -3.48 22.04
N LEU A 35 -33.05 -3.63 20.80
CA LEU A 35 -33.63 -3.00 19.60
C LEU A 35 -34.14 -4.04 18.58
N PHE A 36 -33.79 -5.32 18.74
CA PHE A 36 -34.07 -6.38 17.77
C PHE A 36 -34.99 -7.44 18.34
N VAL A 37 -36.06 -7.77 17.61
CA VAL A 37 -37.03 -8.81 17.94
C VAL A 37 -36.92 -9.94 16.90
N PRO A 38 -36.42 -11.14 17.27
CA PRO A 38 -36.34 -12.27 16.38
C PRO A 38 -37.72 -12.85 16.05
N ARG A 39 -38.01 -13.07 14.76
CA ARG A 39 -39.31 -13.61 14.29
C ARG A 39 -39.67 -14.99 14.87
N ASN A 40 -38.69 -15.78 15.25
CA ASN A 40 -38.90 -17.10 15.84
C ASN A 40 -38.97 -17.09 17.38
N GLY A 41 -39.02 -15.91 17.99
CA GLY A 41 -39.22 -15.72 19.45
C GLY A 41 -38.04 -16.14 20.34
N LYS A 42 -36.97 -16.75 19.81
CA LYS A 42 -35.84 -17.20 20.63
C LYS A 42 -34.85 -16.06 20.89
N PRO A 43 -34.56 -15.69 22.15
CA PRO A 43 -33.68 -14.57 22.50
C PRO A 43 -32.25 -14.70 21.95
N LEU A 44 -31.59 -13.57 21.63
CA LEU A 44 -30.20 -13.56 21.14
C LEU A 44 -29.21 -14.18 22.15
N LYS A 45 -29.45 -14.01 23.45
CA LYS A 45 -28.59 -14.57 24.51
C LYS A 45 -28.50 -16.10 24.46
N GLU A 46 -29.53 -16.77 23.98
CA GLU A 46 -29.61 -18.23 23.89
C GLU A 46 -29.11 -18.80 22.57
N ARG A 47 -28.65 -17.93 21.64
CA ARG A 47 -28.17 -18.36 20.33
C ARG A 47 -26.70 -18.75 20.36
N LYS A 48 -26.36 -19.74 19.56
CA LYS A 48 -24.98 -20.14 19.32
C LYS A 48 -24.26 -19.08 18.48
N THR A 49 -22.93 -19.05 18.60
CA THR A 49 -22.07 -18.25 17.70
C THR A 49 -22.23 -18.68 16.24
N HIS A 50 -21.97 -17.77 15.31
CA HIS A 50 -22.10 -17.96 13.85
C HIS A 50 -23.51 -18.38 13.43
N THR A 51 -24.52 -17.68 13.96
CA THR A 51 -25.92 -17.88 13.63
C THR A 51 -26.45 -16.62 12.97
N VAL A 52 -27.18 -16.81 11.86
CA VAL A 52 -27.95 -15.76 11.19
C VAL A 52 -29.41 -15.84 11.66
N ILE A 53 -29.99 -14.69 12.00
CA ILE A 53 -31.29 -14.59 12.62
C ILE A 53 -32.11 -13.52 11.87
N PHE A 54 -33.28 -13.89 11.38
CA PHE A 54 -34.23 -12.94 10.79
C PHE A 54 -35.10 -12.33 11.87
N GLY A 55 -35.35 -11.02 11.79
CA GLY A 55 -36.18 -10.31 12.75
C GLY A 55 -36.37 -8.83 12.41
N ASP A 56 -37.06 -8.16 13.30
CA ASP A 56 -37.44 -6.76 13.18
C ASP A 56 -36.58 -5.89 14.08
N VAL A 57 -36.15 -4.74 13.58
CA VAL A 57 -35.43 -3.72 14.37
C VAL A 57 -36.35 -2.54 14.63
N PHE A 58 -36.39 -2.12 15.87
CA PHE A 58 -37.19 -1.00 16.35
C PHE A 58 -36.30 0.15 16.82
N ASP A 59 -36.86 1.36 16.76
CA ASP A 59 -36.22 2.51 17.38
C ASP A 59 -36.42 2.51 18.92
N VAL A 60 -35.84 3.48 19.62
CA VAL A 60 -36.01 3.62 21.09
C VAL A 60 -37.43 3.95 21.51
N ARG A 61 -38.33 4.37 20.60
CA ARG A 61 -39.75 4.66 20.82
C ARG A 61 -40.64 3.44 20.58
N GLY A 62 -40.07 2.36 20.00
CA GLY A 62 -40.79 1.15 19.65
C GLY A 62 -41.39 1.19 18.24
N GLU A 63 -41.00 2.13 17.36
CA GLU A 63 -41.41 2.17 15.98
C GLU A 63 -40.53 1.23 15.14
N LEU A 64 -41.17 0.46 14.23
CA LEU A 64 -40.44 -0.44 13.32
C LEU A 64 -39.57 0.36 12.36
N LEU A 65 -38.27 0.11 12.37
CA LEU A 65 -37.30 0.73 11.44
C LEU A 65 -37.11 -0.11 10.19
N ASP A 66 -36.90 -1.43 10.33
CA ASP A 66 -36.60 -2.33 9.20
C ASP A 66 -36.74 -3.81 9.60
N GLU A 67 -36.89 -4.67 8.59
CA GLU A 67 -36.73 -6.13 8.69
C GLU A 67 -35.29 -6.48 8.32
N VAL A 68 -34.57 -7.17 9.20
CA VAL A 68 -33.11 -7.33 9.07
C VAL A 68 -32.67 -8.78 9.24
N LEU A 69 -31.48 -9.09 8.70
CA LEU A 69 -30.71 -10.27 9.06
C LEU A 69 -29.62 -9.87 10.05
N LEU A 70 -29.58 -10.55 11.19
CA LEU A 70 -28.60 -10.35 12.23
C LEU A 70 -27.66 -11.54 12.29
N THR A 71 -26.35 -11.30 12.16
CA THR A 71 -25.31 -12.32 12.34
C THR A 71 -24.67 -12.16 13.72
N LEU A 72 -24.72 -13.23 14.52
CA LEU A 72 -24.15 -13.26 15.86
C LEU A 72 -22.82 -14.02 15.88
N MET A 73 -21.76 -13.38 16.37
CA MET A 73 -20.43 -13.96 16.55
C MET A 73 -19.97 -13.70 18.00
N ARG A 74 -19.75 -14.78 18.77
CA ARG A 74 -19.29 -14.63 20.15
C ARG A 74 -17.76 -14.73 20.22
N GLY A 75 -17.18 -13.92 21.07
CA GLY A 75 -15.77 -14.00 21.42
C GLY A 75 -15.39 -15.38 21.98
N PRO A 76 -14.16 -15.85 21.72
CA PRO A 76 -13.11 -15.28 20.87
C PRO A 76 -13.28 -15.59 19.37
N ARG A 77 -14.40 -16.21 18.94
CA ARG A 77 -14.66 -16.62 17.54
C ARG A 77 -15.35 -15.50 16.75
N SER A 78 -14.76 -14.32 16.76
CA SER A 78 -15.21 -13.16 15.99
C SER A 78 -14.00 -12.48 15.36
N TYR A 79 -14.24 -11.45 14.54
CA TYR A 79 -13.18 -10.66 13.92
C TYR A 79 -12.32 -9.95 14.96
N THR A 80 -12.96 -9.25 15.90
CA THR A 80 -12.28 -8.47 16.95
C THR A 80 -11.81 -9.34 18.15
N GLY A 81 -12.26 -10.60 18.24
CA GLY A 81 -12.08 -11.41 19.43
C GLY A 81 -13.14 -11.16 20.54
N GLU A 82 -13.97 -10.12 20.38
CA GLU A 82 -15.06 -9.74 21.28
C GLU A 82 -16.39 -10.30 20.78
N ASP A 83 -17.47 -10.21 21.59
CA ASP A 83 -18.81 -10.42 21.09
C ASP A 83 -19.13 -9.40 19.99
N THR A 84 -19.52 -9.89 18.81
CA THR A 84 -19.78 -9.05 17.64
C THR A 84 -21.14 -9.41 17.05
N VAL A 85 -21.87 -8.37 16.68
CA VAL A 85 -23.14 -8.48 15.96
C VAL A 85 -23.06 -7.69 14.67
N GLU A 86 -23.46 -8.29 13.57
CA GLU A 86 -23.63 -7.60 12.29
C GLU A 86 -25.12 -7.57 11.92
N ILE A 87 -25.63 -6.37 11.66
CA ILE A 87 -27.01 -6.12 11.31
C ILE A 87 -27.05 -5.73 9.83
N SER A 88 -27.58 -6.62 8.99
CA SER A 88 -27.79 -6.36 7.57
C SER A 88 -29.18 -5.80 7.36
N CYS A 89 -29.27 -4.52 6.98
CA CYS A 89 -30.50 -3.75 6.76
C CYS A 89 -30.54 -3.19 5.33
N HIS A 90 -31.71 -2.67 4.91
CA HIS A 90 -31.81 -1.98 3.63
C HIS A 90 -30.93 -0.72 3.59
N ALA A 91 -30.34 -0.42 2.42
CA ALA A 91 -29.36 0.67 2.27
C ALA A 91 -30.01 2.07 2.21
N SER A 92 -30.93 2.34 3.13
CA SER A 92 -31.45 3.67 3.36
C SER A 92 -30.52 4.46 4.29
N SER A 93 -30.16 5.67 3.89
CA SER A 93 -29.38 6.58 4.73
C SER A 93 -30.11 6.93 6.03
N TYR A 94 -31.45 6.96 5.99
CA TYR A 94 -32.30 7.15 7.15
C TYR A 94 -32.19 5.96 8.11
N ILE A 95 -32.40 4.73 7.64
CA ILE A 95 -32.34 3.51 8.46
C ILE A 95 -30.95 3.37 9.10
N ALA A 96 -29.87 3.54 8.33
CA ALA A 96 -28.50 3.42 8.84
C ALA A 96 -28.22 4.45 9.96
N ARG A 97 -28.62 5.71 9.74
CA ARG A 97 -28.43 6.77 10.73
C ARG A 97 -29.24 6.51 12.00
N GLU A 98 -30.53 6.22 11.86
CA GLU A 98 -31.41 5.96 13.02
C GLU A 98 -30.92 4.75 13.83
N LEU A 99 -30.54 3.64 13.13
CA LEU A 99 -30.07 2.46 13.82
C LEU A 99 -28.74 2.72 14.58
N LEU A 100 -27.80 3.47 13.99
CA LEU A 100 -26.59 3.89 14.68
C LEU A 100 -26.90 4.79 15.90
N MET A 101 -27.78 5.77 15.75
CA MET A 101 -28.19 6.64 16.86
C MET A 101 -28.86 5.86 18.00
N ASN A 102 -29.72 4.90 17.66
CA ASN A 102 -30.39 4.05 18.64
C ASN A 102 -29.41 3.12 19.38
N LEU A 103 -28.43 2.54 18.68
CA LEU A 103 -27.34 1.75 19.29
C LEU A 103 -26.52 2.60 20.26
N ILE A 104 -26.20 3.84 19.89
CA ILE A 104 -25.48 4.79 20.74
C ILE A 104 -26.32 5.17 21.95
N ALA A 105 -27.59 5.45 21.78
CA ALA A 105 -28.52 5.75 22.89
C ALA A 105 -28.65 4.57 23.87
N LYS A 106 -28.44 3.33 23.43
CA LYS A 106 -28.41 2.12 24.27
C LYS A 106 -27.04 1.82 24.89
N GLY A 107 -26.04 2.67 24.67
CA GLY A 107 -24.74 2.61 25.34
C GLY A 107 -23.58 2.09 24.49
N ALA A 108 -23.74 1.96 23.18
CA ALA A 108 -22.61 1.83 22.27
C ALA A 108 -21.95 3.19 22.02
N ARG A 109 -20.73 3.20 21.54
CA ARG A 109 -20.02 4.38 21.03
C ARG A 109 -19.75 4.21 19.54
N GLN A 110 -19.71 5.31 18.81
CA GLN A 110 -19.24 5.26 17.42
C GLN A 110 -17.77 4.84 17.36
N ALA A 111 -17.46 3.88 16.49
CA ALA A 111 -16.10 3.42 16.27
C ALA A 111 -15.26 4.49 15.57
N GLN A 112 -13.99 4.56 15.93
CA GLN A 112 -12.98 5.33 15.21
C GLN A 112 -12.50 4.60 13.95
N PRO A 113 -11.84 5.30 13.01
CA PRO A 113 -11.21 4.64 11.87
C PRO A 113 -10.31 3.48 12.31
N GLY A 114 -10.44 2.32 11.68
CA GLY A 114 -9.64 1.12 11.97
C GLY A 114 -9.85 0.47 13.34
N GLU A 115 -10.79 0.94 14.16
CA GLU A 115 -10.89 0.49 15.57
C GLU A 115 -11.24 -1.00 15.71
N PHE A 116 -12.04 -1.58 14.83
CA PHE A 116 -12.32 -3.02 14.88
C PHE A 116 -11.06 -3.85 14.59
N THR A 117 -10.24 -3.43 13.63
CA THR A 117 -8.98 -4.10 13.31
C THR A 117 -7.94 -3.88 14.42
N MET A 118 -7.90 -2.69 15.01
CA MET A 118 -7.06 -2.41 16.17
C MET A 118 -7.43 -3.33 17.37
N ARG A 119 -8.73 -3.52 17.65
CA ARG A 119 -9.18 -4.47 18.69
C ARG A 119 -8.82 -5.91 18.34
N ALA A 120 -8.90 -6.31 17.07
CA ALA A 120 -8.46 -7.62 16.63
C ALA A 120 -6.95 -7.82 16.91
N PHE A 121 -6.11 -6.82 16.65
CA PHE A 121 -4.69 -6.84 16.98
C PHE A 121 -4.47 -6.92 18.50
N LEU A 122 -5.08 -6.03 19.28
CA LEU A 122 -4.95 -5.99 20.75
C LEU A 122 -5.42 -7.28 21.42
N ASN A 123 -6.43 -7.96 20.86
CA ASN A 123 -6.94 -9.24 21.32
C ASN A 123 -6.17 -10.46 20.75
N GLY A 124 -5.02 -10.24 20.09
CA GLY A 124 -4.13 -11.30 19.60
C GLY A 124 -4.70 -12.13 18.44
N LYS A 125 -5.72 -11.61 17.71
CA LYS A 125 -6.28 -12.29 16.53
C LYS A 125 -5.35 -12.23 15.34
N MET A 126 -4.53 -11.20 15.27
CA MET A 126 -3.53 -10.95 14.24
C MET A 126 -2.43 -10.05 14.77
N ASP A 127 -1.25 -10.11 14.17
CA ASP A 127 -0.17 -9.16 14.40
C ASP A 127 -0.38 -7.86 13.60
N LEU A 128 0.49 -6.86 13.83
CA LEU A 128 0.33 -5.54 13.23
C LEU A 128 0.48 -5.56 11.70
N SER A 129 1.41 -6.38 11.15
CA SER A 129 1.61 -6.49 9.72
C SER A 129 0.39 -7.09 9.00
N ARG A 130 -0.29 -8.05 9.63
CA ARG A 130 -1.55 -8.61 9.14
C ARG A 130 -2.72 -7.63 9.27
N ALA A 131 -2.73 -6.82 10.33
CA ALA A 131 -3.70 -5.75 10.49
C ALA A 131 -3.59 -4.73 9.36
N GLU A 132 -2.38 -4.29 9.02
CA GLU A 132 -2.13 -3.41 7.86
C GLU A 132 -2.58 -4.06 6.53
N ALA A 133 -2.34 -5.36 6.36
CA ALA A 133 -2.76 -6.11 5.17
C ALA A 133 -4.29 -6.12 4.96
N VAL A 134 -5.11 -5.95 6.01
CA VAL A 134 -6.57 -5.80 5.86
C VAL A 134 -6.91 -4.57 5.04
N ALA A 135 -6.24 -3.44 5.30
CA ALA A 135 -6.43 -2.22 4.51
C ALA A 135 -5.94 -2.41 3.07
N ASP A 136 -4.80 -3.08 2.90
CA ASP A 136 -4.23 -3.36 1.58
C ASP A 136 -5.12 -4.25 0.71
N VAL A 137 -5.76 -5.27 1.30
CA VAL A 137 -6.75 -6.11 0.58
C VAL A 137 -7.94 -5.29 0.10
N ILE A 138 -8.43 -4.38 0.94
CA ILE A 138 -9.58 -3.52 0.58
C ILE A 138 -9.20 -2.52 -0.51
N ALA A 139 -7.99 -1.95 -0.45
CA ALA A 139 -7.49 -0.97 -1.41
C ALA A 139 -6.97 -1.61 -2.71
N SER A 140 -6.84 -2.95 -2.76
CA SER A 140 -6.24 -3.63 -3.92
C SER A 140 -7.07 -3.46 -5.19
N GLY A 141 -6.54 -2.77 -6.19
CA GLY A 141 -7.16 -2.51 -7.50
C GLY A 141 -6.66 -3.42 -8.62
N SER A 142 -5.68 -4.30 -8.37
CA SER A 142 -5.12 -5.21 -9.37
C SER A 142 -4.94 -6.62 -8.83
N ARG A 143 -4.82 -7.60 -9.75
CA ARG A 143 -4.53 -9.00 -9.38
C ARG A 143 -3.22 -9.11 -8.60
N ALA A 144 -2.21 -8.34 -8.97
CA ALA A 144 -0.90 -8.34 -8.34
C ALA A 144 -0.97 -7.79 -6.91
N SER A 145 -1.57 -6.61 -6.71
CA SER A 145 -1.72 -5.99 -5.38
C SER A 145 -2.59 -6.85 -4.45
N HIS A 146 -3.70 -7.40 -4.95
CA HIS A 146 -4.55 -8.31 -4.18
C HIS A 146 -3.79 -9.57 -3.71
N ARG A 147 -2.99 -10.19 -4.60
CA ARG A 147 -2.20 -11.38 -4.26
C ARG A 147 -1.17 -11.09 -3.17
N LEU A 148 -0.46 -9.97 -3.25
CA LEU A 148 0.50 -9.54 -2.22
C LEU A 148 -0.19 -9.29 -0.88
N ALA A 149 -1.27 -8.52 -0.87
CA ALA A 149 -2.05 -8.22 0.34
C ALA A 149 -2.61 -9.50 0.99
N MET A 150 -3.11 -10.45 0.18
CA MET A 150 -3.61 -11.73 0.69
C MET A 150 -2.50 -12.61 1.25
N ASN A 151 -1.30 -12.62 0.66
CA ASN A 151 -0.16 -13.36 1.22
C ASN A 151 0.26 -12.78 2.58
N GLN A 152 0.33 -11.45 2.69
CA GLN A 152 0.63 -10.77 3.94
C GLN A 152 -0.47 -11.04 4.99
N LEU A 153 -1.76 -10.94 4.62
CA LEU A 153 -2.90 -11.24 5.51
C LEU A 153 -2.88 -12.69 6.03
N LYS A 154 -2.45 -13.65 5.20
CA LYS A 154 -2.25 -15.06 5.61
C LYS A 154 -1.03 -15.25 6.52
N GLY A 155 -0.28 -14.20 6.81
CA GLY A 155 0.88 -14.21 7.70
C GLY A 155 2.16 -14.75 7.07
N GLY A 156 2.32 -14.68 5.75
CA GLY A 156 3.57 -15.07 5.08
C GLY A 156 4.75 -14.28 5.61
N PHE A 157 4.62 -12.96 5.62
CA PHE A 157 5.64 -12.04 6.12
C PHE A 157 5.88 -12.21 7.64
N SER A 158 4.81 -12.33 8.43
CA SER A 158 4.93 -12.52 9.89
C SER A 158 5.68 -13.80 10.26
N ARG A 159 5.50 -14.90 9.52
CA ARG A 159 6.26 -16.14 9.74
C ARG A 159 7.74 -15.97 9.45
N GLU A 160 8.10 -15.26 8.39
CA GLU A 160 9.49 -14.98 8.06
C GLU A 160 10.17 -14.13 9.13
N LEU A 161 9.49 -13.08 9.60
CA LEU A 161 9.99 -12.26 10.71
C LEU A 161 10.11 -13.03 12.03
N ALA A 162 9.17 -13.93 12.33
CA ALA A 162 9.26 -14.79 13.51
C ALA A 162 10.49 -15.70 13.45
N GLN A 163 10.78 -16.30 12.29
CA GLN A 163 11.98 -17.12 12.11
C GLN A 163 13.27 -16.30 12.26
N LEU A 164 13.30 -15.06 11.74
CA LEU A 164 14.43 -14.15 11.94
C LEU A 164 14.62 -13.79 13.42
N HIS A 165 13.52 -13.46 14.09
CA HIS A 165 13.52 -13.16 15.53
C HIS A 165 14.07 -14.31 16.35
N ASP A 166 13.64 -15.54 16.08
CA ASP A 166 14.12 -16.74 16.77
C ASP A 166 15.61 -16.97 16.55
N LYS A 167 16.12 -16.74 15.33
CA LYS A 167 17.56 -16.80 15.02
C LYS A 167 18.36 -15.74 15.75
N LEU A 168 17.85 -14.51 15.83
CA LEU A 168 18.47 -13.41 16.56
C LEU A 168 18.50 -13.68 18.06
N LEU A 169 17.42 -14.20 18.64
CA LEU A 169 17.37 -14.61 20.03
C LEU A 169 18.39 -15.72 20.31
N HIS A 170 18.47 -16.72 19.44
CA HIS A 170 19.47 -17.77 19.57
C HIS A 170 20.89 -17.22 19.51
N LEU A 171 21.18 -16.31 18.57
CA LEU A 171 22.49 -15.63 18.49
C LEU A 171 22.80 -14.83 19.76
N THR A 172 21.84 -14.06 20.26
CA THR A 172 21.99 -13.29 21.51
C THR A 172 22.30 -14.20 22.69
N THR A 173 21.57 -15.33 22.83
CA THR A 173 21.80 -16.31 23.89
C THR A 173 23.21 -16.90 23.82
N LEU A 174 23.68 -17.24 22.62
CA LEU A 174 25.05 -17.77 22.45
C LEU A 174 26.11 -16.74 22.82
N MET A 175 25.89 -15.46 22.47
CA MET A 175 26.79 -14.36 22.82
C MET A 175 26.82 -14.08 24.34
N GLU A 176 25.66 -14.14 25.01
CA GLU A 176 25.53 -13.97 26.45
C GLU A 176 26.23 -15.11 27.19
N LEU A 177 26.11 -16.36 26.70
CA LEU A 177 26.84 -17.50 27.25
C LEU A 177 28.36 -17.36 27.09
N GLU A 178 28.85 -16.87 25.94
CA GLU A 178 30.29 -16.58 25.75
C GLU A 178 30.81 -15.56 26.77
N LEU A 179 29.97 -14.55 27.12
CA LEU A 179 30.33 -13.55 28.13
C LEU A 179 30.40 -14.12 29.55
N ASP A 180 29.39 -14.89 29.96
CA ASP A 180 29.28 -15.44 31.31
C ASP A 180 30.42 -16.42 31.63
N PHE A 181 30.91 -17.16 30.62
CA PHE A 181 31.97 -18.14 30.76
C PHE A 181 33.33 -17.68 30.28
N SER A 182 33.48 -16.41 29.85
CA SER A 182 34.78 -15.85 29.42
C SER A 182 35.86 -15.85 30.53
N GLU A 183 35.48 -15.96 31.80
CA GLU A 183 36.38 -16.05 32.94
C GLU A 183 36.88 -17.51 33.20
N GLU A 184 36.33 -18.54 32.52
CA GLU A 184 36.63 -19.96 32.80
C GLU A 184 37.49 -20.66 31.75
N ASP A 185 38.13 -19.95 30.78
CA ASP A 185 38.95 -20.53 29.68
C ASP A 185 38.21 -21.60 28.83
N VAL A 186 36.91 -21.54 28.74
CA VAL A 186 36.10 -22.48 27.94
C VAL A 186 35.52 -21.77 26.71
N ASP A 187 35.97 -22.12 25.52
CA ASP A 187 35.36 -21.70 24.25
C ASP A 187 33.94 -22.37 24.09
N PHE A 188 32.91 -21.71 24.57
CA PHE A 188 31.53 -22.23 24.55
C PHE A 188 30.83 -22.08 23.21
N ALA A 189 31.17 -21.11 22.40
CA ALA A 189 30.63 -20.91 21.07
C ALA A 189 31.73 -20.84 20.02
N ASP A 190 31.63 -21.68 19.01
CA ASP A 190 32.50 -21.58 17.84
C ASP A 190 32.18 -20.24 17.11
N ARG A 191 33.11 -19.27 17.19
CA ARG A 191 33.00 -17.96 16.52
C ARG A 191 32.68 -18.11 15.03
N THR A 192 33.06 -19.23 14.41
CA THR A 192 32.68 -19.56 13.02
C THR A 192 31.18 -19.79 12.88
N GLN A 193 30.56 -20.44 13.84
CA GLN A 193 29.11 -20.66 13.83
C GLN A 193 28.34 -19.37 14.07
N LEU A 194 28.79 -18.53 15.01
CA LEU A 194 28.19 -17.21 15.26
C LEU A 194 28.26 -16.32 14.02
N THR A 195 29.43 -16.27 13.38
CA THR A 195 29.60 -15.50 12.14
C THR A 195 28.74 -16.03 11.01
N ALA A 196 28.64 -17.35 10.85
CA ALA A 196 27.78 -17.96 9.82
C ALA A 196 26.31 -17.62 10.05
N LEU A 197 25.84 -17.62 11.31
CA LEU A 197 24.46 -17.25 11.63
C LEU A 197 24.18 -15.78 11.37
N CYS A 198 25.11 -14.87 11.70
CA CYS A 198 25.00 -13.45 11.36
C CYS A 198 24.89 -13.23 9.84
N VAL A 199 25.71 -13.93 9.04
CA VAL A 199 25.65 -13.83 7.57
C VAL A 199 24.33 -14.38 7.03
N GLU A 200 23.79 -15.44 7.62
CA GLU A 200 22.48 -15.97 7.21
C GLU A 200 21.36 -14.97 7.51
N ILE A 201 21.35 -14.35 8.69
CA ILE A 201 20.39 -13.33 9.10
C ILE A 201 20.49 -12.12 8.16
N GLU A 202 21.71 -11.60 7.92
CA GLU A 202 21.92 -10.47 7.01
C GLU A 202 21.36 -10.74 5.63
N LYS A 203 21.62 -11.92 5.03
CA LYS A 203 21.11 -12.29 3.71
C LYS A 203 19.58 -12.26 3.64
N VAL A 204 18.90 -12.70 4.69
CA VAL A 204 17.43 -12.69 4.70
C VAL A 204 16.90 -11.27 4.82
N ILE A 205 17.48 -10.44 5.70
CA ILE A 205 17.08 -9.03 5.86
C ILE A 205 17.36 -8.26 4.56
N ALA A 206 18.54 -8.41 3.96
CA ALA A 206 18.92 -7.75 2.71
C ALA A 206 17.94 -8.12 1.57
N ARG A 207 17.60 -9.41 1.42
CA ARG A 207 16.61 -9.86 0.43
C ARG A 207 15.24 -9.20 0.65
N LEU A 208 14.80 -9.04 1.90
CA LEU A 208 13.55 -8.35 2.22
C LEU A 208 13.63 -6.86 1.87
N VAL A 209 14.73 -6.20 2.20
CA VAL A 209 14.99 -4.79 1.84
C VAL A 209 14.95 -4.62 0.32
N ASP A 210 15.67 -5.45 -0.43
CA ASP A 210 15.74 -5.40 -1.90
C ASP A 210 14.38 -5.63 -2.56
N SER A 211 13.50 -6.40 -1.93
CA SER A 211 12.16 -6.68 -2.44
C SER A 211 11.22 -5.47 -2.41
N PHE A 212 11.55 -4.42 -1.64
CA PHE A 212 10.65 -3.28 -1.41
C PHE A 212 10.31 -2.53 -2.70
N GLY A 213 11.30 -2.30 -3.57
CA GLY A 213 11.05 -1.59 -4.84
C GLY A 213 9.97 -2.26 -5.68
N ILE A 214 10.04 -3.58 -5.83
CA ILE A 214 9.06 -4.38 -6.56
C ILE A 214 7.72 -4.42 -5.83
N GLY A 215 7.74 -4.66 -4.52
CA GLY A 215 6.53 -4.74 -3.70
C GLY A 215 5.75 -3.43 -3.67
N ASN A 216 6.44 -2.31 -3.53
CA ASN A 216 5.83 -0.98 -3.55
C ASN A 216 5.22 -0.66 -4.93
N ALA A 217 5.92 -0.97 -6.02
CA ALA A 217 5.41 -0.81 -7.38
C ALA A 217 4.16 -1.66 -7.64
N MET A 218 4.13 -2.91 -7.16
CA MET A 218 2.97 -3.79 -7.31
C MET A 218 1.78 -3.34 -6.45
N LYS A 219 2.02 -2.80 -5.26
CA LYS A 219 0.97 -2.32 -4.33
C LYS A 219 0.39 -0.99 -4.77
N ASN A 220 1.24 0.00 -4.98
CA ASN A 220 0.85 1.39 -5.21
C ASN A 220 0.75 1.76 -6.69
N GLY A 221 1.15 0.86 -7.58
CA GLY A 221 1.27 1.10 -9.00
C GLY A 221 2.64 1.67 -9.38
N ILE A 222 3.03 1.40 -10.64
CA ILE A 222 4.29 1.85 -11.20
C ILE A 222 4.17 3.33 -11.56
N PRO A 223 5.02 4.20 -11.02
CA PRO A 223 4.94 5.62 -11.32
C PRO A 223 5.48 5.89 -12.73
N VAL A 224 4.66 6.55 -13.56
CA VAL A 224 4.96 6.93 -14.94
C VAL A 224 4.88 8.45 -15.05
N ALA A 225 5.95 9.09 -15.47
CA ALA A 225 5.98 10.51 -15.72
C ALA A 225 5.62 10.82 -17.18
N ILE A 226 4.70 11.75 -17.43
CA ILE A 226 4.40 12.28 -18.77
C ILE A 226 5.06 13.63 -18.90
N VAL A 227 6.13 13.72 -19.70
CA VAL A 227 6.91 14.96 -19.89
C VAL A 227 6.79 15.44 -21.35
N GLY A 228 6.89 16.73 -21.57
CA GLY A 228 6.79 17.34 -22.90
C GLY A 228 6.39 18.81 -22.83
N GLU A 229 6.53 19.54 -23.92
CA GLU A 229 6.19 20.97 -24.01
C GLU A 229 4.69 21.20 -23.87
N THR A 230 4.30 22.46 -23.61
CA THR A 230 2.90 22.87 -23.57
C THR A 230 2.19 22.53 -24.88
N ASN A 231 0.91 22.10 -24.81
CA ASN A 231 0.07 21.79 -25.98
C ASN A 231 0.53 20.58 -26.83
N THR A 232 1.47 19.77 -26.38
CA THR A 232 1.84 18.51 -27.05
C THR A 232 0.77 17.42 -26.89
N GLY A 233 -0.25 17.65 -26.05
CA GLY A 233 -1.38 16.72 -25.87
C GLY A 233 -1.21 15.76 -24.70
N LYS A 234 -0.41 16.09 -23.68
CA LYS A 234 -0.21 15.26 -22.47
C LYS A 234 -1.51 14.91 -21.77
N SER A 235 -2.33 15.90 -21.45
CA SER A 235 -3.62 15.69 -20.78
C SER A 235 -4.62 14.94 -21.67
N THR A 236 -4.56 15.13 -23.01
CA THR A 236 -5.36 14.34 -23.96
C THR A 236 -4.93 12.87 -23.97
N LEU A 237 -3.60 12.62 -23.92
CA LEU A 237 -3.03 11.28 -23.83
C LEU A 237 -3.43 10.61 -22.53
N LEU A 238 -3.29 11.31 -21.40
CA LEU A 238 -3.70 10.78 -20.10
C LEU A 238 -5.20 10.41 -20.10
N ASN A 239 -6.05 11.30 -20.62
CA ASN A 239 -7.47 11.03 -20.74
C ASN A 239 -7.77 9.85 -21.68
N ALA A 240 -7.06 9.71 -22.79
CA ALA A 240 -7.21 8.57 -23.70
C ALA A 240 -6.85 7.25 -23.01
N LEU A 241 -5.74 7.23 -22.27
CA LEU A 241 -5.34 6.08 -21.47
C LEU A 241 -6.39 5.73 -20.41
N LEU A 242 -6.89 6.71 -19.66
CA LEU A 242 -7.88 6.49 -18.58
C LEU A 242 -9.28 6.09 -19.10
N HIS A 243 -9.67 6.51 -20.31
CA HIS A 243 -10.98 6.20 -20.87
C HIS A 243 -11.11 4.79 -21.44
N GLU A 244 -10.02 4.14 -21.82
CA GLU A 244 -10.04 2.76 -22.28
C GLU A 244 -10.35 1.77 -21.16
N ASP A 245 -10.01 2.12 -19.91
CA ASP A 245 -10.21 1.28 -18.72
C ASP A 245 -11.51 1.66 -17.99
N ARG A 246 -12.68 1.37 -18.59
CA ARG A 246 -13.99 1.52 -17.94
C ARG A 246 -14.26 0.44 -16.90
N ALA A 247 -13.34 0.15 -16.02
CA ALA A 247 -13.55 -0.76 -14.91
C ALA A 247 -13.07 -0.14 -13.58
N ILE A 248 -14.05 0.39 -12.85
CA ILE A 248 -13.99 0.64 -11.39
C ILE A 248 -12.92 1.66 -10.99
N VAL A 249 -13.16 2.92 -11.27
CA VAL A 249 -12.58 4.01 -10.47
C VAL A 249 -13.24 3.91 -9.08
N SER A 250 -12.57 3.30 -8.12
CA SER A 250 -12.94 3.49 -6.72
C SER A 250 -12.56 4.93 -6.37
N ASP A 251 -13.55 5.75 -6.05
CA ASP A 251 -13.34 7.00 -5.32
C ASP A 251 -12.73 6.67 -3.94
N ILE A 252 -11.44 6.40 -3.91
CA ILE A 252 -10.69 6.33 -2.66
C ILE A 252 -10.44 7.78 -2.26
N SER A 253 -11.44 8.34 -1.60
CA SER A 253 -11.34 9.59 -0.85
C SER A 253 -10.33 9.41 0.28
N GLY A 254 -9.09 9.86 0.09
CA GLY A 254 -8.07 9.77 1.16
C GLY A 254 -6.67 10.22 0.80
N THR A 255 -6.33 10.43 -0.47
CA THR A 255 -4.99 10.89 -0.88
C THR A 255 -5.04 12.35 -1.38
N THR A 256 -5.45 13.25 -0.49
CA THR A 256 -5.31 14.68 -0.70
C THR A 256 -3.87 15.06 -0.41
N ARG A 257 -3.01 15.10 -1.43
CA ARG A 257 -1.79 15.96 -1.51
C ARG A 257 -0.80 15.58 -2.62
N ASP A 258 -0.98 14.44 -3.31
CA ASP A 258 -0.07 14.04 -4.37
C ASP A 258 -0.59 14.50 -5.74
N THR A 259 0.32 14.91 -6.60
CA THR A 259 0.07 15.34 -8.00
C THR A 259 -0.26 14.16 -8.93
N ILE A 260 -1.02 13.16 -8.43
CA ILE A 260 -1.45 11.98 -9.20
C ILE A 260 -2.69 12.38 -10.00
N GLU A 261 -2.57 12.41 -11.32
CA GLU A 261 -3.71 12.73 -12.19
C GLU A 261 -4.51 11.53 -12.65
N GLY A 262 -3.94 10.31 -12.55
CA GLY A 262 -4.66 9.10 -12.92
C GLY A 262 -4.00 7.79 -12.53
N VAL A 263 -4.82 6.80 -12.25
CA VAL A 263 -4.41 5.41 -12.00
C VAL A 263 -5.11 4.52 -13.02
N MET A 264 -4.36 3.64 -13.68
CA MET A 264 -4.85 2.74 -14.71
C MET A 264 -4.31 1.32 -14.48
N ASN A 265 -5.11 0.31 -14.81
CA ASN A 265 -4.69 -1.09 -14.81
C ASN A 265 -4.50 -1.59 -16.25
N ILE A 266 -3.28 -1.92 -16.63
CA ILE A 266 -2.94 -2.48 -17.94
C ILE A 266 -2.43 -3.91 -17.72
N GLY A 267 -3.07 -4.89 -18.34
CA GLY A 267 -2.62 -6.29 -18.26
C GLY A 267 -2.49 -6.85 -16.83
N GLY A 268 -3.27 -6.34 -15.87
CA GLY A 268 -3.20 -6.74 -14.45
C GLY A 268 -2.14 -6.02 -13.63
N THR A 269 -1.40 -5.08 -14.24
CA THR A 269 -0.42 -4.19 -13.59
C THR A 269 -0.99 -2.80 -13.45
N THR A 270 -0.88 -2.22 -12.27
CA THR A 270 -1.33 -0.86 -11.99
C THR A 270 -0.24 0.14 -12.36
N PHE A 271 -0.60 1.17 -13.13
CA PHE A 271 0.26 2.33 -13.44
C PHE A 271 -0.34 3.58 -12.83
N ARG A 272 0.52 4.43 -12.32
CA ARG A 272 0.17 5.71 -11.70
C ARG A 272 0.82 6.83 -12.50
N PHE A 273 0.01 7.58 -13.22
CA PHE A 273 0.47 8.68 -14.06
C PHE A 273 0.61 9.95 -13.24
N ILE A 274 1.76 10.60 -13.42
CA ILE A 274 2.08 11.90 -12.81
C ILE A 274 2.14 12.90 -13.95
N ASP A 275 1.21 13.87 -13.97
CA ASP A 275 1.25 14.94 -14.96
C ASP A 275 2.25 16.02 -14.55
N THR A 276 3.14 16.30 -15.46
CA THR A 276 4.13 17.36 -15.35
C THR A 276 3.69 18.65 -16.04
N ALA A 277 2.39 18.81 -16.35
CA ALA A 277 1.84 19.99 -17.01
C ALA A 277 2.06 21.30 -16.21
N GLY A 278 2.36 21.17 -14.91
CA GLY A 278 2.71 22.29 -14.02
C GLY A 278 4.12 22.87 -14.19
N ILE A 279 5.00 22.31 -15.04
CA ILE A 279 6.34 22.87 -15.28
C ILE A 279 6.22 24.08 -16.24
N ARG A 280 5.54 25.15 -15.80
CA ARG A 280 5.60 26.44 -16.45
C ARG A 280 6.73 27.24 -15.80
N VAL A 281 7.62 27.80 -16.65
CA VAL A 281 8.59 28.77 -16.16
C VAL A 281 7.84 30.08 -15.97
N THR A 282 7.49 30.40 -14.73
CA THR A 282 7.00 31.72 -14.34
C THR A 282 7.87 32.30 -13.24
N THR A 283 7.89 33.61 -13.18
CA THR A 283 8.65 34.42 -12.22
C THR A 283 7.97 34.47 -10.84
N ASP A 284 6.86 33.77 -10.62
CA ASP A 284 6.10 33.79 -9.39
C ASP A 284 6.57 32.73 -8.41
N ILE A 285 6.74 33.09 -7.13
CA ILE A 285 7.26 32.24 -6.03
C ILE A 285 6.36 31.00 -5.79
N VAL A 286 5.07 31.09 -6.03
CA VAL A 286 4.12 29.96 -5.87
C VAL A 286 4.31 28.89 -6.94
N GLU A 287 4.74 29.28 -8.16
CA GLU A 287 5.03 28.36 -9.26
C GLU A 287 6.42 27.69 -9.14
N GLN A 288 7.42 28.36 -8.54
CA GLN A 288 8.71 27.74 -8.23
C GLN A 288 8.55 26.54 -7.26
N MET A 289 7.69 26.66 -6.27
CA MET A 289 7.36 25.53 -5.37
C MET A 289 6.63 24.37 -6.11
N GLY A 290 5.91 24.66 -7.18
CA GLY A 290 5.29 23.65 -8.06
C GLY A 290 6.32 22.88 -8.89
N ILE A 291 7.35 23.57 -9.38
CA ILE A 291 8.43 22.98 -10.18
C ILE A 291 9.29 22.04 -9.32
N GLU A 292 9.68 22.45 -8.12
CA GLU A 292 10.45 21.60 -7.19
C GLU A 292 9.70 20.32 -6.84
N ARG A 293 8.40 20.40 -6.57
CA ARG A 293 7.57 19.20 -6.30
C ARG A 293 7.49 18.27 -7.52
N THR A 294 7.33 18.83 -8.71
CA THR A 294 7.28 18.01 -9.93
C THR A 294 8.61 17.35 -10.23
N LEU A 295 9.73 18.01 -9.94
CA LEU A 295 11.07 17.43 -10.06
C LEU A 295 11.29 16.31 -9.04
N ASP A 296 10.81 16.47 -7.80
CA ASP A 296 10.85 15.45 -6.77
C ASP A 296 10.01 14.21 -7.16
N GLU A 297 8.79 14.41 -7.68
CA GLU A 297 7.96 13.31 -8.19
C GLU A 297 8.56 12.63 -9.42
N LEU A 298 9.16 13.40 -10.34
CA LEU A 298 9.90 12.84 -11.48
C LEU A 298 11.05 11.97 -11.02
N SER A 299 11.77 12.35 -9.97
CA SER A 299 12.89 11.57 -9.44
C SER A 299 12.46 10.17 -8.99
N LYS A 300 11.22 10.00 -8.54
CA LYS A 300 10.62 8.77 -8.04
C LYS A 300 10.08 7.84 -9.15
N CYS A 301 9.97 8.35 -10.39
CA CYS A 301 9.45 7.57 -11.51
C CYS A 301 10.50 6.68 -12.14
N ASN A 302 10.11 5.46 -12.52
CA ASN A 302 10.97 4.52 -13.23
C ASN A 302 10.76 4.55 -14.74
N ILE A 303 9.62 5.07 -15.20
CA ILE A 303 9.22 5.17 -16.60
C ILE A 303 8.92 6.63 -16.93
N ALA A 304 9.41 7.11 -18.06
CA ALA A 304 9.12 8.43 -18.60
C ALA A 304 8.55 8.33 -20.01
N LEU A 305 7.45 9.05 -20.27
CA LEU A 305 6.86 9.23 -21.58
C LEU A 305 7.17 10.64 -22.06
N TRP A 306 8.09 10.80 -23.01
CA TRP A 306 8.38 12.10 -23.60
C TRP A 306 7.48 12.36 -24.79
N VAL A 307 6.51 13.27 -24.62
CA VAL A 307 5.48 13.58 -25.62
C VAL A 307 5.95 14.74 -26.50
N VAL A 308 6.07 14.46 -27.79
CA VAL A 308 6.50 15.38 -28.84
C VAL A 308 5.35 15.63 -29.83
N ASP A 309 5.17 16.86 -30.25
CA ASP A 309 4.22 17.26 -31.30
C ASP A 309 5.02 17.50 -32.60
N PRO A 310 4.82 16.70 -33.65
CA PRO A 310 5.54 16.82 -34.94
C PRO A 310 5.23 18.12 -35.70
N THR A 311 4.16 18.82 -35.31
CA THR A 311 3.76 20.13 -35.93
C THR A 311 4.45 21.34 -35.31
N MET A 312 5.22 21.15 -34.23
CA MET A 312 5.94 22.22 -33.55
C MET A 312 7.25 22.55 -34.26
N ASP A 313 7.69 23.82 -34.06
CA ASP A 313 8.99 24.29 -34.53
C ASP A 313 10.11 23.46 -33.88
N LYS A 314 11.11 23.05 -34.67
CA LYS A 314 12.26 22.26 -34.20
C LYS A 314 12.99 22.93 -33.04
N GLU A 315 13.17 24.22 -33.04
CA GLU A 315 13.82 24.97 -31.96
C GLU A 315 13.09 24.83 -30.59
N LYS A 316 11.74 24.77 -30.63
CA LYS A 316 10.93 24.54 -29.40
C LYS A 316 11.07 23.13 -28.89
N ILE A 317 11.08 22.15 -29.81
CA ILE A 317 11.28 20.73 -29.45
C ILE A 317 12.67 20.53 -28.81
N GLU A 318 13.72 21.13 -29.43
CA GLU A 318 15.09 21.08 -28.92
C GLU A 318 15.23 21.78 -27.54
N THR A 319 14.63 22.95 -27.39
CA THR A 319 14.64 23.66 -26.10
C THR A 319 13.97 22.85 -24.99
N ALA A 320 12.85 22.20 -25.31
CA ALA A 320 12.17 21.30 -24.39
C ALA A 320 13.02 20.04 -24.07
N ALA A 321 13.66 19.45 -25.08
CA ALA A 321 14.55 18.30 -24.92
C ALA A 321 15.72 18.62 -23.98
N LYS A 322 16.44 19.72 -24.20
CA LYS A 322 17.55 20.20 -23.34
C LYS A 322 17.15 20.33 -21.87
N ARG A 323 15.90 20.71 -21.60
CA ARG A 323 15.39 20.92 -20.26
C ARG A 323 14.86 19.63 -19.60
N LEU A 324 14.14 18.79 -20.36
CA LEU A 324 13.38 17.68 -19.82
C LEU A 324 14.12 16.33 -19.85
N LEU A 325 14.91 16.06 -20.90
CA LEU A 325 15.59 14.77 -21.07
C LEU A 325 16.62 14.48 -19.97
N PRO A 326 17.43 15.44 -19.48
CA PRO A 326 18.33 15.20 -18.36
C PRO A 326 17.61 14.71 -17.08
N LEU A 327 16.34 15.11 -16.91
CA LEU A 327 15.51 14.68 -15.76
C LEU A 327 15.04 13.23 -15.86
N CYS A 328 15.17 12.65 -17.05
CA CYS A 328 14.81 11.25 -17.32
C CYS A 328 15.99 10.29 -17.14
N SER A 329 17.16 10.73 -16.69
CA SER A 329 18.33 9.89 -16.43
C SER A 329 17.99 8.74 -15.47
N GLY A 330 18.48 7.52 -15.78
CA GLY A 330 18.19 6.30 -15.01
C GLY A 330 16.76 5.75 -15.15
N LYS A 331 15.96 6.27 -16.11
CA LYS A 331 14.58 5.84 -16.34
C LYS A 331 14.45 5.11 -17.68
N LYS A 332 13.42 4.27 -17.80
CA LYS A 332 13.00 3.70 -19.09
C LYS A 332 12.19 4.75 -19.84
N LEU A 333 12.70 5.19 -21.00
CA LEU A 333 12.12 6.26 -21.77
C LEU A 333 11.36 5.73 -23.00
N CYS A 334 10.10 6.20 -23.18
CA CYS A 334 9.38 6.09 -24.44
C CYS A 334 9.26 7.45 -25.10
N ILE A 335 9.61 7.55 -26.37
CA ILE A 335 9.37 8.72 -27.19
C ILE A 335 7.97 8.59 -27.80
N VAL A 336 7.06 9.50 -27.41
CA VAL A 336 5.67 9.49 -27.86
C VAL A 336 5.46 10.65 -28.83
N VAL A 337 5.44 10.38 -30.14
CA VAL A 337 5.13 11.38 -31.17
C VAL A 337 3.61 11.42 -31.33
N ASN A 338 2.98 12.42 -30.74
CA ASN A 338 1.54 12.58 -30.72
C ASN A 338 1.03 13.36 -31.94
N LYS A 339 -0.29 13.35 -32.17
CA LYS A 339 -0.97 14.04 -33.30
C LYS A 339 -0.58 13.50 -34.69
N CYS A 340 -0.32 12.22 -34.79
CA CYS A 340 -0.02 11.57 -36.08
C CYS A 340 -1.18 11.71 -37.09
N ASP A 341 -2.40 12.01 -36.63
CA ASP A 341 -3.57 12.28 -37.45
C ASP A 341 -3.53 13.64 -38.16
N ALA A 342 -2.74 14.58 -37.66
CA ALA A 342 -2.59 15.95 -38.20
C ALA A 342 -1.35 16.14 -39.09
N THR A 343 -0.61 15.03 -39.35
CA THR A 343 0.71 15.10 -40.00
C THR A 343 0.83 14.06 -41.09
N ASP A 344 1.49 14.37 -42.20
CA ASP A 344 1.80 13.38 -43.23
C ASP A 344 2.93 12.43 -42.79
N SER A 345 3.01 11.27 -43.45
CA SER A 345 3.94 10.20 -43.08
C SER A 345 5.43 10.62 -43.18
N LEU A 346 5.78 11.51 -44.07
CA LEU A 346 7.17 12.00 -44.24
C LEU A 346 7.59 12.91 -43.08
N THR A 347 6.74 13.87 -42.75
CA THR A 347 6.95 14.76 -41.61
C THR A 347 6.97 14.00 -40.28
N LEU A 348 6.11 13.00 -40.13
CA LEU A 348 6.09 12.12 -38.97
C LEU A 348 7.40 11.35 -38.81
N SER A 349 7.91 10.72 -39.88
CA SER A 349 9.19 10.02 -39.87
C SER A 349 10.36 10.93 -39.51
N GLN A 350 10.41 12.14 -40.09
CA GLN A 350 11.43 13.14 -39.78
C GLN A 350 11.37 13.62 -38.33
N ALA A 351 10.18 13.75 -37.76
CA ALA A 351 10.01 14.12 -36.37
C ALA A 351 10.47 13.00 -35.42
N MET A 352 10.22 11.74 -35.78
CA MET A 352 10.71 10.58 -35.01
C MET A 352 12.24 10.51 -35.02
N ASP A 353 12.87 10.62 -36.19
CA ASP A 353 14.33 10.61 -36.34
C ASP A 353 14.97 11.80 -35.57
N TYR A 354 14.34 12.98 -35.62
CA TYR A 354 14.82 14.14 -34.90
C TYR A 354 14.69 13.96 -33.36
N ALA A 355 13.60 13.39 -32.90
CA ALA A 355 13.41 13.12 -31.48
C ALA A 355 14.44 12.12 -30.94
N VAL A 356 14.79 11.10 -31.75
CA VAL A 356 15.87 10.14 -31.42
C VAL A 356 17.19 10.86 -31.28
N ALA A 357 17.55 11.70 -32.25
CA ALA A 357 18.81 12.47 -32.21
C ALA A 357 18.91 13.32 -30.94
N LEU A 358 17.81 13.96 -30.51
CA LEU A 358 17.76 14.75 -29.29
C LEU A 358 17.92 13.88 -28.03
N VAL A 359 17.37 12.67 -28.01
CA VAL A 359 17.58 11.73 -26.89
C VAL A 359 19.04 11.30 -26.83
N GLU A 360 19.66 10.97 -27.98
CA GLU A 360 21.08 10.61 -28.05
C GLU A 360 21.99 11.76 -27.59
N GLU A 361 21.58 13.03 -27.80
CA GLU A 361 22.36 14.22 -27.45
C GLU A 361 22.17 14.66 -25.97
N TYR A 362 20.95 14.59 -25.44
CA TYR A 362 20.60 15.21 -24.14
C TYR A 362 20.17 14.25 -23.04
N ALA A 363 19.97 12.97 -23.34
CA ALA A 363 19.48 11.99 -22.37
C ALA A 363 20.58 11.03 -21.91
N ASP A 364 21.56 11.54 -21.16
CA ASP A 364 22.64 10.70 -20.62
C ASP A 364 22.10 9.71 -19.55
N GLY A 365 22.52 8.44 -19.67
CA GLY A 365 22.10 7.38 -18.75
C GLY A 365 20.63 6.96 -18.83
N VAL A 366 19.94 7.24 -19.94
CA VAL A 366 18.55 6.82 -20.16
C VAL A 366 18.54 5.46 -20.86
N GLU A 367 17.73 4.53 -20.32
CA GLU A 367 17.45 3.26 -21.01
C GLU A 367 16.34 3.48 -22.05
N TYR A 368 16.70 3.53 -23.34
CA TYR A 368 15.71 3.53 -24.42
C TYR A 368 16.11 2.56 -25.52
N ASP A 369 15.12 1.99 -26.19
CA ASP A 369 15.26 1.19 -27.38
C ASP A 369 14.66 1.96 -28.56
N LYS A 370 15.30 1.90 -29.75
CA LYS A 370 14.77 2.52 -30.97
C LYS A 370 13.39 1.96 -31.36
N GLU A 371 13.05 0.75 -30.89
CA GLU A 371 11.71 0.18 -31.04
C GLU A 371 10.65 0.83 -30.12
N ASN A 372 11.06 1.55 -29.10
CA ASN A 372 10.19 2.21 -28.10
C ASN A 372 9.78 3.62 -28.51
N ILE A 373 9.60 3.86 -29.81
CA ILE A 373 9.09 5.10 -30.38
C ILE A 373 7.66 4.86 -30.84
N CYS A 374 6.71 5.52 -30.22
CA CYS A 374 5.30 5.37 -30.52
C CYS A 374 4.76 6.61 -31.23
N ALA A 375 4.36 6.47 -32.48
CA ALA A 375 3.56 7.50 -33.18
C ALA A 375 2.08 7.25 -32.86
N ILE A 376 1.43 8.19 -32.16
CA ILE A 376 0.06 8.05 -31.69
C ILE A 376 -0.83 9.23 -32.10
N SER A 377 -2.14 9.01 -32.07
CA SER A 377 -3.11 10.08 -31.96
C SER A 377 -3.91 9.91 -30.67
N ALA A 378 -3.55 10.69 -29.66
CA ALA A 378 -4.27 10.69 -28.38
C ALA A 378 -5.74 11.14 -28.55
N LYS A 379 -6.04 11.92 -29.58
CA LYS A 379 -7.40 12.40 -29.89
C LYS A 379 -8.28 11.30 -30.49
N LEU A 380 -7.71 10.46 -31.37
CA LEU A 380 -8.44 9.41 -32.09
C LEU A 380 -8.24 8.02 -31.49
N GLY A 381 -7.42 7.87 -30.44
CA GLY A 381 -7.09 6.59 -29.83
C GLY A 381 -6.14 5.73 -30.68
N THR A 382 -5.49 6.27 -31.74
CA THR A 382 -4.66 5.48 -32.64
C THR A 382 -3.36 5.09 -31.97
N ASN A 383 -2.99 3.78 -32.06
CA ASN A 383 -1.76 3.19 -31.52
C ASN A 383 -1.57 3.39 -29.99
N ILE A 384 -2.64 3.58 -29.22
CA ILE A 384 -2.54 3.61 -27.76
C ILE A 384 -2.18 2.24 -27.20
N ASP A 385 -2.63 1.15 -27.84
CA ASP A 385 -2.28 -0.23 -27.54
C ASP A 385 -0.77 -0.48 -27.56
N ARG A 386 -0.03 0.08 -28.53
CA ARG A 386 1.44 -0.01 -28.58
C ARG A 386 2.10 0.67 -27.36
N LEU A 387 1.55 1.80 -26.93
CA LEU A 387 2.06 2.48 -25.75
C LEU A 387 1.77 1.66 -24.47
N GLN A 388 0.62 0.99 -24.42
CA GLN A 388 0.30 0.05 -23.32
C GLN A 388 1.26 -1.15 -23.30
N ASP A 389 1.58 -1.73 -24.46
CA ASP A 389 2.55 -2.82 -24.60
C ASP A 389 3.96 -2.37 -24.13
N PHE A 390 4.38 -1.16 -24.50
CA PHE A 390 5.61 -0.57 -23.99
C PHE A 390 5.57 -0.47 -22.45
N LEU A 391 4.51 0.08 -21.89
CA LEU A 391 4.38 0.22 -20.44
C LEU A 391 4.49 -1.13 -19.74
N LEU A 392 3.83 -2.17 -20.25
CA LEU A 392 3.92 -3.53 -19.70
C LEU A 392 5.35 -4.09 -19.77
N THR A 393 6.03 -3.89 -20.91
CA THR A 393 7.41 -4.34 -21.12
C THR A 393 8.38 -3.56 -20.22
N ALA A 394 8.20 -2.25 -20.12
CA ALA A 394 9.01 -1.39 -19.27
C ALA A 394 8.79 -1.67 -17.78
N ALA A 395 7.58 -2.05 -17.40
CA ALA A 395 7.26 -2.45 -16.03
C ALA A 395 8.11 -3.62 -15.55
N ALA A 396 8.42 -4.59 -16.46
CA ALA A 396 9.27 -5.77 -16.23
C ALA A 396 9.20 -6.35 -14.82
N LEU A 397 7.97 -6.40 -14.24
CA LEU A 397 7.79 -6.97 -12.90
C LEU A 397 8.06 -8.48 -13.00
N PRO A 398 9.00 -9.01 -12.22
CA PRO A 398 9.24 -10.44 -12.20
C PRO A 398 7.95 -11.19 -11.79
N GLU A 399 7.71 -12.34 -12.37
CA GLU A 399 6.67 -13.24 -11.87
C GLU A 399 7.03 -13.64 -10.44
N ILE A 400 6.35 -13.03 -9.49
CA ILE A 400 6.50 -13.36 -8.07
C ILE A 400 5.71 -14.65 -7.81
N SER A 401 6.38 -15.68 -7.29
CA SER A 401 5.73 -16.92 -6.87
C SER A 401 4.62 -16.63 -5.85
N SER A 402 3.61 -17.51 -5.78
CA SER A 402 2.47 -17.33 -4.85
C SER A 402 2.87 -17.18 -3.39
N ASP A 403 4.02 -17.71 -3.02
CA ASP A 403 4.48 -17.81 -1.64
C ASP A 403 5.65 -16.85 -1.34
N ALA A 404 6.09 -16.08 -2.32
CA ALA A 404 7.19 -15.14 -2.13
C ALA A 404 6.78 -14.03 -1.15
N VAL A 405 7.63 -13.81 -0.17
CA VAL A 405 7.49 -12.71 0.79
C VAL A 405 8.17 -11.47 0.21
N VAL A 406 7.38 -10.42 0.03
CA VAL A 406 7.80 -9.14 -0.54
C VAL A 406 7.35 -8.01 0.37
N VAL A 407 8.24 -7.08 0.64
CA VAL A 407 7.95 -5.90 1.48
C VAL A 407 7.22 -4.85 0.64
N THR A 408 6.06 -4.41 1.13
CA THR A 408 5.19 -3.45 0.41
C THR A 408 4.97 -2.14 1.16
N ASN A 409 5.31 -2.09 2.44
CA ASN A 409 5.06 -0.96 3.32
C ASN A 409 6.36 -0.23 3.66
N VAL A 410 6.37 1.10 3.51
CA VAL A 410 7.54 1.96 3.81
C VAL A 410 8.00 1.78 5.26
N ARG A 411 7.07 1.72 6.22
CA ARG A 411 7.39 1.48 7.63
C ARG A 411 8.18 0.18 7.85
N HIS A 412 7.78 -0.89 7.17
CA HIS A 412 8.48 -2.17 7.23
C HIS A 412 9.87 -2.07 6.61
N TYR A 413 9.97 -1.39 5.47
CA TYR A 413 11.24 -1.15 4.78
C TYR A 413 12.23 -0.37 5.65
N GLU A 414 11.78 0.73 6.26
CA GLU A 414 12.62 1.55 7.15
C GLU A 414 13.12 0.73 8.35
N ALA A 415 12.26 -0.02 9.01
CA ALA A 415 12.64 -0.89 10.12
C ALA A 415 13.62 -1.99 9.69
N LEU A 416 13.44 -2.58 8.50
CA LEU A 416 14.37 -3.57 7.95
C LEU A 416 15.73 -2.96 7.57
N CYS A 417 15.76 -1.74 7.05
CA CYS A 417 17.02 -1.02 6.78
C CYS A 417 17.82 -0.77 8.07
N LEU A 418 17.14 -0.37 9.15
CA LEU A 418 17.78 -0.21 10.45
C LEU A 418 18.30 -1.56 10.99
N ALA A 419 17.49 -2.61 10.93
CA ALA A 419 17.91 -3.95 11.34
C ALA A 419 19.08 -4.49 10.49
N LEU A 420 19.14 -4.16 9.19
CA LEU A 420 20.26 -4.50 8.31
C LEU A 420 21.56 -3.80 8.76
N ALA A 421 21.46 -2.51 9.06
CA ALA A 421 22.60 -1.75 9.57
C ALA A 421 23.09 -2.30 10.92
N ASP A 422 22.18 -2.70 11.81
CA ASP A 422 22.53 -3.29 13.11
C ASP A 422 23.28 -4.60 12.94
N ILE A 423 22.76 -5.55 12.13
CA ILE A 423 23.44 -6.85 11.95
C ILE A 423 24.79 -6.70 11.24
N GLN A 424 24.96 -5.72 10.37
CA GLN A 424 26.24 -5.39 9.76
C GLN A 424 27.25 -4.83 10.77
N ARG A 425 26.81 -3.99 11.74
CA ARG A 425 27.63 -3.55 12.85
C ARG A 425 28.05 -4.71 13.75
N VAL A 426 27.11 -5.62 14.06
CA VAL A 426 27.42 -6.86 14.80
C VAL A 426 28.54 -7.64 14.12
N GLN A 427 28.44 -7.88 12.82
CA GLN A 427 29.46 -8.60 12.07
C GLN A 427 30.81 -7.88 12.06
N GLN A 428 30.80 -6.56 11.95
CA GLN A 428 32.03 -5.77 11.97
C GLN A 428 32.66 -5.80 13.37
N ALA A 429 31.88 -5.63 14.42
CA ALA A 429 32.35 -5.69 15.80
C ALA A 429 32.95 -7.08 16.14
N MET A 430 32.34 -8.16 15.67
CA MET A 430 32.87 -9.52 15.81
C MET A 430 34.21 -9.69 15.09
N ARG A 431 34.36 -9.15 13.86
CA ARG A 431 35.63 -9.18 13.11
C ARG A 431 36.75 -8.39 13.79
N ASP A 432 36.39 -7.24 14.37
CA ASP A 432 37.34 -6.33 15.05
C ASP A 432 37.66 -6.78 16.48
N GLY A 433 37.05 -7.88 16.96
CA GLY A 433 37.29 -8.46 18.28
C GLY A 433 36.75 -7.62 19.43
N PHE A 434 35.66 -6.85 19.21
CA PHE A 434 35.02 -6.10 20.28
C PHE A 434 34.45 -7.02 21.36
N PRO A 435 34.34 -6.55 22.59
CA PRO A 435 33.71 -7.30 23.68
C PRO A 435 32.25 -7.65 23.37
N GLY A 436 31.82 -8.82 23.83
CA GLY A 436 30.47 -9.36 23.54
C GLY A 436 29.31 -8.52 24.08
N ASP A 437 29.53 -7.72 25.14
CA ASP A 437 28.53 -6.79 25.69
C ASP A 437 28.10 -5.73 24.67
N LEU A 438 29.05 -5.16 23.92
CA LEU A 438 28.79 -4.20 22.86
C LEU A 438 28.06 -4.85 21.67
N VAL A 439 28.46 -6.07 21.32
CA VAL A 439 27.81 -6.84 20.24
C VAL A 439 26.36 -7.19 20.61
N SER A 440 26.11 -7.55 21.87
CA SER A 440 24.78 -7.88 22.38
C SER A 440 23.81 -6.69 22.32
N GLU A 441 24.29 -5.46 22.50
CA GLU A 441 23.45 -4.26 22.39
C GLU A 441 22.96 -4.04 20.95
N ASP A 442 23.83 -4.15 19.94
CA ASP A 442 23.43 -4.06 18.54
C ASP A 442 22.46 -5.18 18.14
N LEU A 443 22.62 -6.39 18.68
CA LEU A 443 21.67 -7.48 18.47
C LEU A 443 20.29 -7.17 19.05
N ARG A 444 20.23 -6.60 20.25
CA ARG A 444 18.96 -6.16 20.87
C ARG A 444 18.27 -5.06 20.05
N GLN A 445 19.04 -4.12 19.50
CA GLN A 445 18.51 -3.09 18.59
C GLN A 445 17.91 -3.73 17.33
N CYS A 446 18.60 -4.66 16.70
CA CYS A 446 18.12 -5.41 15.55
C CYS A 446 16.78 -6.15 15.86
N ILE A 447 16.70 -6.84 17.00
CA ILE A 447 15.48 -7.50 17.48
C ILE A 447 14.35 -6.47 17.66
N ASN A 448 14.63 -5.32 18.26
CA ASN A 448 13.62 -4.27 18.49
C ASN A 448 13.05 -3.75 17.18
N HIS A 449 13.89 -3.45 16.17
CA HIS A 449 13.43 -2.98 14.86
C HIS A 449 12.53 -4.02 14.15
N LEU A 450 12.86 -5.32 14.21
CA LEU A 450 11.99 -6.36 13.67
C LEU A 450 10.69 -6.51 14.47
N SER A 451 10.77 -6.35 15.81
CA SER A 451 9.63 -6.44 16.72
C SER A 451 8.61 -5.31 16.51
N GLU A 452 9.08 -4.12 16.11
CA GLU A 452 8.21 -3.00 15.73
C GLU A 452 7.33 -3.31 14.52
N ILE A 453 7.83 -4.11 13.56
CA ILE A 453 7.06 -4.47 12.36
C ILE A 453 5.83 -5.30 12.74
N ILE A 454 5.99 -6.31 13.59
CA ILE A 454 4.90 -7.20 14.03
C ILE A 454 4.08 -6.63 15.18
N GLY A 455 4.56 -5.55 15.81
CA GLY A 455 3.85 -4.82 16.87
C GLY A 455 3.97 -5.43 18.26
N THR A 456 4.98 -6.28 18.52
CA THR A 456 5.27 -6.76 19.88
C THR A 456 5.85 -5.66 20.77
N VAL A 457 6.52 -4.70 20.16
CA VAL A 457 6.98 -3.45 20.77
C VAL A 457 6.40 -2.32 19.94
N SER A 458 5.34 -1.66 20.41
CA SER A 458 4.75 -0.51 19.72
C SER A 458 4.20 0.49 20.73
N SER A 459 4.38 1.79 20.44
CA SER A 459 3.76 2.84 21.23
C SER A 459 2.31 3.09 20.77
N ASP A 460 1.46 3.57 21.71
CA ASP A 460 0.07 3.95 21.38
C ASP A 460 0.00 4.97 20.22
N SER A 461 0.99 5.85 20.08
CA SER A 461 1.07 6.85 19.01
C SER A 461 1.30 6.20 17.64
N VAL A 462 2.13 5.16 17.55
CA VAL A 462 2.36 4.40 16.30
C VAL A 462 1.09 3.67 15.89
N LEU A 463 0.43 2.99 16.83
CA LEU A 463 -0.85 2.31 16.56
C LEU A 463 -1.91 3.29 16.06
N GLN A 464 -2.07 4.44 16.72
CA GLN A 464 -3.02 5.47 16.29
C GLN A 464 -2.72 5.98 14.87
N ASN A 465 -1.46 6.21 14.51
CA ASN A 465 -1.08 6.65 13.18
C ASN A 465 -1.39 5.60 12.10
N ILE A 466 -1.15 4.33 12.38
CA ILE A 466 -1.44 3.23 11.45
C ILE A 466 -2.95 3.15 11.21
N PHE A 467 -3.75 3.08 12.28
CA PHE A 467 -5.19 2.86 12.17
C PHE A 467 -6.00 4.10 11.73
N LYS A 468 -5.45 5.32 11.89
CA LYS A 468 -6.10 6.56 11.44
C LYS A 468 -6.43 6.58 9.95
N ASN A 469 -5.65 5.87 9.14
CA ASN A 469 -5.82 5.81 7.68
C ASN A 469 -6.77 4.68 7.22
N PHE A 470 -7.35 3.94 8.16
CA PHE A 470 -8.33 2.89 7.85
C PHE A 470 -9.73 3.46 7.68
N CYS A 471 -10.58 2.74 6.97
CA CYS A 471 -11.98 3.07 6.86
C CYS A 471 -12.70 2.90 8.22
N ILE A 472 -13.69 3.76 8.50
CA ILE A 472 -14.61 3.58 9.62
C ILE A 472 -15.40 2.27 9.38
N GLY A 473 -15.53 1.42 10.39
CA GLY A 473 -16.20 0.12 10.28
C GLY A 473 -15.26 -1.08 10.04
N LYS A 474 -13.93 -0.80 9.94
CA LYS A 474 -12.86 -1.80 9.81
C LYS A 474 -11.93 -1.78 11.01
#